data_062df116a3040273312d4deb103172d7
#
_entry.id   062df116a3040273312d4deb103172d7
#
_cell.length_a   1.000
_cell.length_b   1.000
_cell.length_c   1.000
_cell.angle_alpha   90.00
_cell.angle_beta   90.00
_cell.angle_gamma   90.00
#
_symmetry.space_group_name_H-M   'P 1'
#
loop_
_entity.id
_entity.type
_entity.pdbx_description
1 polymer ?
#
loop_
_entity_poly.entity_id
_entity_poly.type
_entity_poly.pdbx_seq_one_letter_code
_entity_poly.pdbx_strand_id
1 'polypeptide(L)'
;MRKALAFFLALAGVVIFSRAEAADPTANDCVTLLRSTHELGVSFEAVNKCDRPLACAMSWTVQCESASGKITYRGRSEAKFPLASDESHETFASAEKCTSSWDIADVSWSCVKK
;
A
#
# COMPACT_ATOMS: atom_id res chain seq x y z
N MET A 1 10.68 44.12 17.18
CA MET A 1 10.37 43.69 17.18
C MET A 1 10.25 42.75 17.08
N ARG A 2 10.14 42.85 17.22
CA ARG A 2 9.75 42.11 17.22
C ARG A 2 9.47 41.05 16.95
N LYS A 3 9.28 41.11 16.90
CA LYS A 3 8.79 40.33 16.62
C LYS A 3 8.69 39.20 16.39
N ALA A 4 8.65 39.38 16.55
CA ALA A 4 8.27 38.55 16.32
C ALA A 4 8.31 37.47 16.27
N LEU A 5 8.36 37.51 16.30
CA LEU A 5 8.15 36.59 16.24
C LEU A 5 7.96 35.63 16.30
N ALA A 6 7.80 35.88 16.50
CA ALA A 6 7.28 35.09 16.54
C ALA A 6 7.15 34.13 16.26
N PHE A 7 7.25 34.32 16.09
CA PHE A 7 6.79 33.50 15.70
C PHE A 7 6.77 32.39 15.54
N PHE A 8 6.90 32.53 15.60
CA PHE A 8 6.54 31.61 15.23
C PHE A 8 6.48 30.54 15.38
N LEU A 9 6.64 30.72 15.52
CA LEU A 9 6.26 29.83 15.57
C LEU A 9 6.02 28.87 15.60
N ALA A 10 5.90 29.10 15.65
CA ALA A 10 5.24 28.27 15.63
C ALA A 10 5.22 27.32 15.30
N LEU A 11 5.40 27.42 15.08
CA LEU A 11 5.01 26.50 14.71
C LEU A 11 5.03 25.55 14.72
N ALA A 12 5.02 25.70 14.92
CA ALA A 12 4.68 24.78 14.93
C ALA A 12 4.52 23.89 14.88
N GLY A 13 4.60 23.94 14.92
CA GLY A 13 3.95 23.13 14.82
C GLY A 13 4.04 22.26 14.57
N VAL A 14 4.01 22.25 14.44
CA VAL A 14 3.60 21.41 14.14
C VAL A 14 3.63 20.44 14.01
N VAL A 15 3.67 20.49 13.94
CA VAL A 15 3.28 19.62 13.86
C VAL A 15 3.20 18.64 13.91
N ILE A 16 3.14 18.65 13.98
CA ILE A 16 2.78 17.84 14.14
C ILE A 16 2.46 16.94 14.00
N PHE A 17 2.25 16.72 13.84
CA PHE A 17 1.65 15.80 13.71
C PHE A 17 1.73 14.79 13.64
N SER A 18 1.92 14.70 13.67
CA SER A 18 1.79 13.79 13.57
C SER A 18 1.62 12.88 13.78
N ARG A 19 1.44 12.79 13.90
CA ARG A 19 1.05 11.92 14.05
C ARG A 19 0.55 11.03 14.30
N ALA A 20 0.61 11.33 14.53
CA ALA A 20 0.00 10.45 15.00
C ALA A 20 -0.44 9.37 14.67
N GLU A 21 -0.77 9.28 14.34
CA GLU A 21 -1.16 8.23 13.99
C GLU A 21 -0.66 7.09 14.33
N ALA A 22 -0.01 7.19 14.87
CA ALA A 22 0.68 6.14 15.17
C ALA A 22 0.14 5.13 16.06
N ALA A 23 -0.83 5.27 16.71
CA ALA A 23 -1.34 4.29 17.60
C ALA A 23 -2.01 3.13 16.89
N ASP A 24 -1.76 2.99 15.66
CA ASP A 24 -2.32 1.97 14.83
C ASP A 24 -1.83 0.59 15.28
N PRO A 25 -2.70 -0.41 15.49
CA PRO A 25 -2.27 -1.75 15.85
C PRO A 25 -1.58 -2.49 14.70
N THR A 26 -1.61 -1.97 13.51
CA THR A 26 -0.92 -2.61 12.39
C THR A 26 0.58 -2.34 12.48
N ALA A 27 1.36 -3.06 11.71
CA ALA A 27 2.80 -2.87 11.65
C ALA A 27 3.22 -2.30 10.30
N ASN A 28 2.35 -1.51 9.67
CA ASN A 28 2.61 -1.01 8.33
C ASN A 28 3.80 -0.08 8.26
N ASP A 29 4.15 0.61 9.35
CA ASP A 29 5.25 1.57 9.34
C ASP A 29 6.62 0.92 9.23
N CYS A 30 6.76 -0.37 9.49
CA CYS A 30 8.02 -1.08 9.28
C CYS A 30 7.97 -2.07 8.13
N VAL A 31 6.90 -2.01 7.33
CA VAL A 31 6.78 -2.83 6.12
C VAL A 31 6.78 -1.90 4.91
N THR A 32 7.61 -2.23 3.93
CA THR A 32 7.66 -1.48 2.68
C THR A 32 6.95 -2.28 1.61
N LEU A 33 6.08 -1.64 0.86
CA LEU A 33 5.40 -2.26 -0.26
C LEU A 33 5.92 -1.66 -1.55
N LEU A 34 6.55 -2.48 -2.38
CA LEU A 34 7.12 -2.06 -3.66
C LEU A 34 6.21 -2.57 -4.78
N ARG A 35 6.08 -1.76 -5.81
CA ARG A 35 5.18 -2.07 -6.92
C ARG A 35 5.95 -2.10 -8.23
N SER A 36 5.71 -3.11 -9.05
CA SER A 36 6.31 -3.25 -10.37
C SER A 36 5.24 -3.61 -11.38
N THR A 37 5.14 -2.83 -12.46
CA THR A 37 4.16 -3.11 -13.50
C THR A 37 4.76 -4.05 -14.54
N HIS A 38 3.99 -5.06 -14.93
CA HIS A 38 4.37 -6.03 -15.93
C HIS A 38 3.33 -6.02 -17.05
N GLU A 39 3.56 -6.81 -18.05
CA GLU A 39 2.69 -6.86 -19.22
C GLU A 39 1.27 -7.33 -18.86
N LEU A 40 1.14 -8.30 -17.97
CA LEU A 40 -0.15 -8.89 -17.63
C LEU A 40 -0.53 -8.69 -16.16
N GLY A 41 -0.03 -7.65 -15.54
CA GLY A 41 -0.41 -7.39 -14.16
C GLY A 41 0.61 -6.56 -13.42
N VAL A 42 0.49 -6.56 -12.10
CA VAL A 42 1.35 -5.80 -11.21
C VAL A 42 1.87 -6.72 -10.11
N SER A 43 3.19 -6.69 -9.89
CA SER A 43 3.80 -7.36 -8.75
C SER A 43 3.87 -6.41 -7.57
N PHE A 44 3.55 -6.92 -6.40
CA PHE A 44 3.74 -6.19 -5.15
C PHE A 44 4.70 -7.00 -4.29
N GLU A 45 5.76 -6.35 -3.83
CA GLU A 45 6.69 -7.00 -2.94
C GLU A 45 6.62 -6.35 -1.57
N ALA A 46 6.23 -7.11 -0.56
CA ALA A 46 6.16 -6.63 0.82
C ALA A 46 7.45 -7.04 1.52
N VAL A 47 8.15 -6.08 2.11
CA VAL A 47 9.42 -6.32 2.80
C VAL A 47 9.24 -6.00 4.28
N ASN A 48 9.46 -6.98 5.13
CA ASN A 48 9.30 -6.81 6.57
C ASN A 48 10.60 -6.32 7.19
N LYS A 49 10.61 -5.06 7.60
CA LYS A 49 11.73 -4.48 8.32
C LYS A 49 11.48 -4.44 9.82
N CYS A 50 10.38 -5.04 10.27
CA CYS A 50 10.10 -5.18 11.68
C CYS A 50 10.98 -6.28 12.28
N ASP A 51 11.15 -6.25 13.58
CA ASP A 51 11.98 -7.24 14.26
C ASP A 51 11.17 -8.46 14.74
N ARG A 52 10.04 -8.72 14.10
CA ARG A 52 9.13 -9.81 14.46
C ARG A 52 8.35 -10.29 13.25
N PRO A 53 7.83 -11.51 13.31
CA PRO A 53 6.99 -12.00 12.22
C PRO A 53 5.62 -11.33 12.22
N LEU A 54 5.06 -11.23 11.03
CA LEU A 54 3.80 -10.55 10.80
C LEU A 54 2.84 -11.44 10.01
N ALA A 55 1.55 -11.15 10.13
CA ALA A 55 0.53 -11.72 9.28
C ALA A 55 -0.03 -10.59 8.43
N CYS A 56 0.09 -10.71 7.12
CA CYS A 56 -0.28 -9.64 6.20
C CYS A 56 -1.47 -10.03 5.34
N ALA A 57 -2.26 -9.03 4.96
CA ALA A 57 -3.37 -9.20 4.05
C ALA A 57 -3.34 -8.05 3.06
N MET A 58 -3.71 -8.35 1.82
CA MET A 58 -3.68 -7.38 0.76
C MET A 58 -4.87 -7.62 -0.15
N SER A 59 -5.46 -6.55 -0.66
CA SER A 59 -6.56 -6.68 -1.61
C SER A 59 -6.45 -5.59 -2.67
N TRP A 60 -7.03 -5.87 -3.84
CA TRP A 60 -6.97 -4.94 -4.96
C TRP A 60 -8.14 -5.20 -5.89
N THR A 61 -8.40 -4.24 -6.78
CA THR A 61 -9.42 -4.38 -7.80
C THR A 61 -8.75 -4.51 -9.16
N VAL A 62 -9.16 -5.50 -9.94
CA VAL A 62 -8.74 -5.65 -11.32
C VAL A 62 -9.86 -5.08 -12.19
N GLN A 63 -9.53 -4.14 -13.05
CA GLN A 63 -10.49 -3.50 -13.91
C GLN A 63 -10.01 -3.63 -15.35
N CYS A 64 -10.87 -4.19 -16.21
CA CYS A 64 -10.58 -4.33 -17.64
C CYS A 64 -11.38 -3.30 -18.42
N GLU A 65 -10.75 -2.74 -19.45
CA GLU A 65 -11.41 -1.77 -20.32
C GLU A 65 -11.28 -2.20 -21.77
N SER A 66 -12.30 -1.89 -22.54
CA SER A 66 -12.26 -2.14 -23.98
C SER A 66 -11.42 -1.06 -24.66
N ALA A 67 -11.16 -1.24 -25.95
CA ALA A 67 -10.41 -0.26 -26.73
C ALA A 67 -11.09 1.12 -26.72
N SER A 68 -12.40 1.17 -26.50
CA SER A 68 -13.14 2.44 -26.44
C SER A 68 -13.17 3.03 -25.02
N GLY A 69 -12.48 2.40 -24.06
CA GLY A 69 -12.45 2.89 -22.70
C GLY A 69 -13.60 2.46 -21.82
N LYS A 70 -14.42 1.54 -22.29
CA LYS A 70 -15.55 1.05 -21.53
C LYS A 70 -15.13 -0.08 -20.61
N ILE A 71 -15.57 -0.04 -19.36
CA ILE A 71 -15.25 -1.09 -18.39
C ILE A 71 -15.98 -2.37 -18.76
N THR A 72 -15.23 -3.44 -18.99
CA THR A 72 -15.80 -4.74 -19.38
C THR A 72 -15.75 -5.74 -18.25
N TYR A 73 -14.94 -5.50 -17.23
CA TYR A 73 -14.84 -6.40 -16.08
C TYR A 73 -14.29 -5.63 -14.90
N ARG A 74 -14.76 -5.97 -13.71
CA ARG A 74 -14.24 -5.39 -12.48
C ARG A 74 -14.41 -6.44 -11.38
N GLY A 75 -13.32 -6.78 -10.72
CA GLY A 75 -13.36 -7.78 -9.70
C GLY A 75 -12.36 -7.51 -8.59
N ARG A 76 -12.73 -7.89 -7.38
CA ARG A 76 -11.86 -7.71 -6.21
C ARG A 76 -11.13 -9.00 -5.93
N SER A 77 -9.86 -8.90 -5.61
CA SER A 77 -9.02 -10.04 -5.26
C SER A 77 -8.31 -9.78 -3.94
N GLU A 78 -7.85 -10.84 -3.30
CA GLU A 78 -7.28 -10.74 -1.98
C GLU A 78 -6.18 -11.80 -1.83
N ALA A 79 -5.15 -11.49 -1.04
CA ALA A 79 -4.09 -12.42 -0.71
C ALA A 79 -3.74 -12.24 0.76
N LYS A 80 -3.46 -13.36 1.44
CA LYS A 80 -3.00 -13.35 2.83
C LYS A 80 -1.74 -14.16 2.91
N PHE A 81 -0.76 -13.69 3.65
CA PHE A 81 0.53 -14.38 3.73
C PHE A 81 1.24 -14.04 5.03
N PRO A 82 2.02 -14.99 5.56
CA PRO A 82 2.91 -14.68 6.67
C PRO A 82 4.16 -13.99 6.14
N LEU A 83 4.81 -13.21 6.99
CA LEU A 83 5.99 -12.46 6.58
C LEU A 83 6.96 -12.42 7.75
N ALA A 84 7.97 -13.27 7.71
CA ALA A 84 8.95 -13.33 8.78
C ALA A 84 9.82 -12.07 8.81
N SER A 85 10.49 -11.84 9.94
CA SER A 85 11.37 -10.69 10.08
C SER A 85 12.45 -10.71 9.00
N ASP A 86 12.70 -9.56 8.39
CA ASP A 86 13.69 -9.38 7.31
C ASP A 86 13.38 -10.20 6.04
N GLU A 87 12.17 -10.68 5.92
CA GLU A 87 11.75 -11.46 4.77
C GLU A 87 10.93 -10.61 3.81
N SER A 88 10.87 -11.01 2.56
CA SER A 88 9.98 -10.37 1.59
C SER A 88 9.04 -11.41 0.99
N HIS A 89 7.91 -10.94 0.52
CA HIS A 89 6.90 -11.80 -0.11
C HIS A 89 6.34 -11.07 -1.32
N GLU A 90 6.26 -11.78 -2.44
CA GLU A 90 5.74 -11.21 -3.67
C GLU A 90 4.33 -11.69 -3.94
N THR A 91 3.45 -10.76 -4.29
CA THR A 91 2.07 -11.05 -4.68
C THR A 91 1.87 -10.50 -6.08
N PHE A 92 1.34 -11.31 -6.98
CA PHE A 92 1.10 -10.87 -8.34
C PHE A 92 -0.40 -10.64 -8.56
N ALA A 93 -0.76 -9.40 -8.89
CA ALA A 93 -2.13 -9.03 -9.24
C ALA A 93 -2.29 -9.21 -10.75
N SER A 94 -2.87 -10.32 -11.16
CA SER A 94 -2.97 -10.69 -12.57
C SER A 94 -4.09 -9.96 -13.28
N ALA A 95 -3.82 -9.49 -14.47
CA ALA A 95 -4.81 -8.88 -15.36
C ALA A 95 -4.99 -9.72 -16.64
N GLU A 96 -4.62 -11.00 -16.58
CA GLU A 96 -4.67 -11.82 -17.80
C GLU A 96 -6.09 -12.08 -18.31
N LYS A 97 -7.12 -11.85 -17.49
CA LYS A 97 -8.50 -11.88 -17.98
C LYS A 97 -8.82 -10.75 -18.93
N CYS A 98 -8.05 -9.67 -18.90
CA CYS A 98 -8.32 -8.49 -19.72
C CYS A 98 -7.78 -8.70 -21.11
N THR A 99 -8.59 -8.35 -22.11
CA THR A 99 -8.20 -8.56 -23.51
C THR A 99 -7.71 -7.27 -24.16
N SER A 100 -7.80 -6.16 -23.47
CA SER A 100 -7.35 -4.86 -23.98
C SER A 100 -6.64 -4.14 -22.85
N SER A 101 -7.11 -3.00 -22.41
CA SER A 101 -6.48 -2.25 -21.33
C SER A 101 -6.90 -2.79 -19.97
N TRP A 102 -6.06 -2.57 -18.99
CA TRP A 102 -6.39 -2.97 -17.60
C TRP A 102 -5.78 -1.99 -16.61
N ASP A 103 -6.33 -2.04 -15.40
CA ASP A 103 -5.82 -1.25 -14.29
C ASP A 103 -5.96 -2.05 -13.00
N ILE A 104 -4.97 -1.93 -12.14
CA ILE A 104 -5.01 -2.49 -10.79
C ILE A 104 -5.21 -1.31 -9.85
N ALA A 105 -6.36 -1.25 -9.23
CA ALA A 105 -6.79 -0.10 -8.45
C ALA A 105 -7.21 -0.50 -7.04
N ASP A 106 -7.45 0.51 -6.23
CA ASP A 106 -7.97 0.32 -4.86
C ASP A 106 -7.17 -0.69 -4.05
N VAL A 107 -5.85 -0.58 -4.13
CA VAL A 107 -4.95 -1.45 -3.40
C VAL A 107 -5.00 -1.08 -1.92
N SER A 108 -5.27 -2.05 -1.06
CA SER A 108 -5.18 -1.85 0.37
C SER A 108 -4.43 -3.03 0.98
N TRP A 109 -3.70 -2.77 2.05
CA TRP A 109 -2.90 -3.80 2.69
C TRP A 109 -2.67 -3.45 4.15
N SER A 110 -2.48 -4.47 4.96
CA SER A 110 -2.15 -4.27 6.35
C SER A 110 -1.42 -5.49 6.87
N CYS A 111 -0.53 -5.28 7.82
CA CYS A 111 0.19 -6.34 8.49
C CYS A 111 0.01 -6.17 9.98
N VAL A 112 -0.21 -7.28 10.69
CA VAL A 112 -0.37 -7.26 12.13
C VAL A 112 0.62 -8.23 12.75
N LYS A 113 0.93 -8.03 14.00
CA LYS A 113 1.84 -8.92 14.72
C LYS A 113 1.21 -10.30 14.85
N LYS A 114 2.03 -11.28 14.60
CA LYS A 114 1.60 -12.68 14.74
C LYS A 114 1.57 -13.11 16.19
#